data_9e4776684b9a496f55d81d4a07998233
#
_entry.id   9e4776684b9a496f55d81d4a07998233
#
_cell.length_a   1.000
_cell.length_b   1.000
_cell.length_c   1.000
_cell.angle_alpha   90.00
_cell.angle_beta   90.00
_cell.angle_gamma   90.00
#
_symmetry.space_group_name_H-M   'P 1'
#
loop_
_entity.id
_entity.type
_entity.pdbx_description
1 polymer ?
#
loop_
_entity_poly.entity_id
_entity_poly.type
_entity_poly.pdbx_seq_one_letter_code
_entity_poly.pdbx_strand_id
1 'polypeptide(L)'
;METRNVEISALRTLRDGFLYLLVAVIMGIVAAFGFIVAVPHGPSAFAGVVGTVATLLIMLLVAVGMALYAIFGKIRPGMRQLSEVDNGFRICYTGTTLMLVGLVIVVLGIIVLAAVFAAAGFSPEALRGTVVSGLDLALGVLLIGGIIAFIGHIMTFVVGAFKLHGKYQNSLYMAAGILFVVDIVLLLVGIYGILTSVGYILMYIALGDTINRLTTATATPAQV
;
A
#
# COMPACT_ATOMS: atom_id res chain seq x y z
N MET A 1 7.53 -7.97 31.69
CA MET A 1 8.60 -8.12 30.69
C MET A 1 8.07 -8.70 29.37
N GLU A 2 7.16 -9.65 29.41
CA GLU A 2 6.62 -10.33 28.20
C GLU A 2 5.87 -9.38 27.26
N THR A 3 4.98 -8.55 27.77
CA THR A 3 4.18 -7.57 26.98
C THR A 3 5.07 -6.61 26.18
N ARG A 4 6.19 -6.16 26.77
CA ARG A 4 7.14 -5.26 26.12
C ARG A 4 7.92 -5.93 24.98
N ASN A 5 8.26 -7.21 25.14
CA ASN A 5 8.92 -7.97 24.08
C ASN A 5 7.99 -8.16 22.89
N VAL A 6 6.70 -8.41 23.13
CA VAL A 6 5.67 -8.47 22.07
C VAL A 6 5.56 -7.13 21.36
N GLU A 7 5.55 -6.01 22.11
CA GLU A 7 5.49 -4.67 21.56
C GLU A 7 6.69 -4.34 20.65
N ILE A 8 7.91 -4.64 21.10
CA ILE A 8 9.14 -4.44 20.30
C ILE A 8 9.11 -5.31 19.04
N SER A 9 8.66 -6.56 19.15
CA SER A 9 8.51 -7.48 18.01
C SER A 9 7.51 -6.93 17.00
N ALA A 10 6.36 -6.42 17.45
CA ALA A 10 5.35 -5.81 16.61
C ALA A 10 5.89 -4.59 15.85
N LEU A 11 6.62 -3.70 16.54
CA LEU A 11 7.22 -2.52 15.94
C LEU A 11 8.30 -2.88 14.90
N ARG A 12 9.10 -3.93 15.15
CA ARG A 12 10.09 -4.44 14.17
C ARG A 12 9.37 -4.97 12.93
N THR A 13 8.31 -5.75 13.11
CA THR A 13 7.50 -6.28 12.01
C THR A 13 6.88 -5.15 11.16
N LEU A 14 6.38 -4.10 11.82
CA LEU A 14 5.87 -2.90 11.14
C LEU A 14 6.98 -2.17 10.37
N ARG A 15 8.14 -1.98 10.99
CA ARG A 15 9.30 -1.33 10.36
C ARG A 15 9.72 -2.06 9.08
N ASP A 16 9.83 -3.38 9.13
CA ASP A 16 10.11 -4.21 7.96
C ASP A 16 9.03 -4.02 6.88
N GLY A 17 7.75 -3.95 7.27
CA GLY A 17 6.65 -3.69 6.35
C GLY A 17 6.81 -2.37 5.61
N PHE A 18 7.16 -1.29 6.31
CA PHE A 18 7.42 0.01 5.68
C PHE A 18 8.66 -0.02 4.78
N LEU A 19 9.70 -0.78 5.13
CA LEU A 19 10.85 -0.97 4.26
C LEU A 19 10.46 -1.64 2.93
N TYR A 20 9.66 -2.71 2.98
CA TYR A 20 9.17 -3.38 1.76
C TYR A 20 8.26 -2.45 0.93
N LEU A 21 7.43 -1.61 1.55
CA LEU A 21 6.64 -0.60 0.84
C LEU A 21 7.55 0.42 0.12
N LEU A 22 8.61 0.88 0.77
CA LEU A 22 9.58 1.80 0.17
C LEU A 22 10.25 1.17 -1.06
N VAL A 23 10.70 -0.08 -0.95
CA VAL A 23 11.32 -0.78 -2.08
C VAL A 23 10.30 -0.96 -3.22
N ALA A 24 9.05 -1.31 -2.91
CA ALA A 24 7.98 -1.46 -3.89
C ALA A 24 7.71 -0.13 -4.63
N VAL A 25 7.67 0.99 -3.91
CA VAL A 25 7.48 2.33 -4.49
C VAL A 25 8.64 2.70 -5.42
N ILE A 26 9.88 2.50 -4.97
CA ILE A 26 11.07 2.78 -5.80
C ILE A 26 11.03 1.95 -7.09
N MET A 27 10.73 0.65 -7.00
CA MET A 27 10.59 -0.21 -8.16
C MET A 27 9.44 0.25 -9.09
N GLY A 28 8.31 0.66 -8.53
CA GLY A 28 7.19 1.22 -9.29
C GLY A 28 7.55 2.50 -10.03
N ILE A 29 8.27 3.41 -9.38
CA ILE A 29 8.77 4.65 -9.99
C ILE A 29 9.73 4.33 -11.15
N VAL A 30 10.70 3.44 -10.93
CA VAL A 30 11.66 3.02 -11.97
C VAL A 30 10.93 2.39 -13.16
N ALA A 31 9.93 1.54 -12.90
CA ALA A 31 9.12 0.93 -13.94
C ALA A 31 8.32 2.00 -14.74
N ALA A 32 7.70 2.97 -14.05
CA ALA A 32 6.93 4.04 -14.67
C ALA A 32 7.81 4.94 -15.55
N PHE A 33 8.96 5.37 -15.04
CA PHE A 33 9.92 6.17 -15.83
C PHE A 33 10.48 5.39 -16.99
N GLY A 34 10.84 4.11 -16.81
CA GLY A 34 11.29 3.23 -17.86
C GLY A 34 10.26 3.09 -18.99
N PHE A 35 8.96 3.03 -18.64
CA PHE A 35 7.88 2.98 -19.62
C PHE A 35 7.81 4.27 -20.46
N ILE A 36 7.93 5.45 -19.83
CA ILE A 36 7.93 6.74 -20.54
C ILE A 36 9.09 6.86 -21.51
N VAL A 37 10.28 6.40 -21.13
CA VAL A 37 11.49 6.46 -21.95
C VAL A 37 11.48 5.41 -23.07
N ALA A 38 10.84 4.25 -22.83
CA ALA A 38 10.80 3.14 -23.79
C ALA A 38 9.81 3.34 -24.95
N VAL A 39 8.96 4.40 -24.90
CA VAL A 39 8.08 4.73 -26.04
C VAL A 39 8.92 5.10 -27.26
N PRO A 40 8.92 4.30 -28.34
CA PRO A 40 9.86 4.50 -29.44
C PRO A 40 9.48 5.66 -30.36
N HIS A 41 10.48 6.35 -30.83
CA HIS A 41 10.38 7.45 -31.78
C HIS A 41 10.78 7.00 -33.17
N GLY A 42 10.29 5.83 -33.67
CA GLY A 42 10.57 5.39 -35.02
C GLY A 42 10.10 3.97 -35.40
N PRO A 43 9.89 3.70 -36.72
CA PRO A 43 9.25 2.47 -37.22
C PRO A 43 10.09 1.18 -37.09
N SER A 44 11.40 1.27 -36.82
CA SER A 44 12.29 0.10 -36.69
C SER A 44 12.43 -0.46 -35.26
N ALA A 45 11.74 0.14 -34.30
CA ALA A 45 11.94 -0.13 -32.88
C ALA A 45 10.99 -1.21 -32.28
N PHE A 46 10.07 -1.80 -33.07
CA PHE A 46 8.98 -2.63 -32.53
C PHE A 46 9.46 -3.85 -31.72
N ALA A 47 10.48 -4.56 -32.17
CA ALA A 47 10.97 -5.74 -31.41
C ALA A 47 11.66 -5.37 -30.08
N GLY A 48 12.41 -4.27 -30.05
CA GLY A 48 13.04 -3.75 -28.84
C GLY A 48 12.01 -3.26 -27.82
N VAL A 49 10.90 -2.67 -28.31
CA VAL A 49 9.78 -2.20 -27.48
C VAL A 49 9.10 -3.33 -26.75
N VAL A 50 8.77 -4.43 -27.43
CA VAL A 50 8.09 -5.58 -26.82
C VAL A 50 8.92 -6.14 -25.64
N GLY A 51 10.23 -6.30 -25.82
CA GLY A 51 11.12 -6.75 -24.75
C GLY A 51 11.17 -5.78 -23.57
N THR A 52 11.28 -4.48 -23.84
CA THR A 52 11.32 -3.45 -22.80
C THR A 52 10.00 -3.36 -22.04
N VAL A 53 8.87 -3.33 -22.74
CA VAL A 53 7.53 -3.30 -22.13
C VAL A 53 7.29 -4.55 -21.26
N ALA A 54 7.66 -5.73 -21.74
CA ALA A 54 7.56 -6.97 -20.97
C ALA A 54 8.40 -6.90 -19.68
N THR A 55 9.64 -6.40 -19.74
CA THR A 55 10.51 -6.24 -18.56
C THR A 55 9.89 -5.27 -17.55
N LEU A 56 9.36 -4.13 -18.01
CA LEU A 56 8.72 -3.14 -17.15
C LEU A 56 7.44 -3.67 -16.51
N LEU A 57 6.65 -4.46 -17.24
CA LEU A 57 5.47 -5.13 -16.68
C LEU A 57 5.85 -6.15 -15.60
N ILE A 58 6.89 -6.95 -15.83
CA ILE A 58 7.41 -7.87 -14.81
C ILE A 58 7.86 -7.09 -13.57
N MET A 59 8.60 -5.99 -13.74
CA MET A 59 9.06 -5.16 -12.64
C MET A 59 7.89 -4.55 -11.86
N LEU A 60 6.85 -4.09 -12.55
CA LEU A 60 5.62 -3.60 -11.92
C LEU A 60 4.90 -4.69 -11.15
N LEU A 61 4.78 -5.90 -11.69
CA LEU A 61 4.17 -7.05 -11.00
C LEU A 61 4.95 -7.41 -9.73
N VAL A 62 6.28 -7.39 -9.79
CA VAL A 62 7.12 -7.62 -8.60
C VAL A 62 6.90 -6.51 -7.56
N ALA A 63 6.84 -5.24 -7.98
CA ALA A 63 6.57 -4.12 -7.07
C ALA A 63 5.20 -4.27 -6.37
N VAL A 64 4.16 -4.63 -7.12
CA VAL A 64 2.82 -4.90 -6.56
C VAL A 64 2.86 -6.08 -5.61
N GLY A 65 3.51 -7.19 -5.97
CA GLY A 65 3.68 -8.36 -5.11
C GLY A 65 4.39 -8.01 -3.79
N MET A 66 5.44 -7.19 -3.86
CA MET A 66 6.14 -6.70 -2.67
C MET A 66 5.27 -5.80 -1.80
N ALA A 67 4.47 -4.91 -2.39
CA ALA A 67 3.54 -4.06 -1.65
C ALA A 67 2.46 -4.90 -0.95
N LEU A 68 1.91 -5.91 -1.61
CA LEU A 68 0.96 -6.84 -1.01
C LEU A 68 1.59 -7.64 0.13
N TYR A 69 2.80 -8.15 -0.06
CA TYR A 69 3.54 -8.82 1.01
C TYR A 69 3.82 -7.89 2.18
N ALA A 70 4.22 -6.65 1.94
CA ALA A 70 4.44 -5.65 2.97
C ALA A 70 3.18 -5.42 3.82
N ILE A 71 2.03 -5.23 3.17
CA ILE A 71 0.76 -4.93 3.86
C ILE A 71 0.26 -6.17 4.61
N PHE A 72 0.13 -7.31 3.94
CA PHE A 72 -0.51 -8.49 4.50
C PHE A 72 0.43 -9.41 5.27
N GLY A 73 1.71 -9.45 4.89
CA GLY A 73 2.72 -10.28 5.55
C GLY A 73 3.46 -9.59 6.70
N LYS A 74 3.44 -8.25 6.75
CA LYS A 74 4.18 -7.49 7.77
C LYS A 74 3.31 -6.49 8.53
N ILE A 75 2.65 -5.55 7.83
CA ILE A 75 1.90 -4.49 8.50
C ILE A 75 0.68 -5.07 9.25
N ARG A 76 -0.07 -5.97 8.61
CA ARG A 76 -1.23 -6.60 9.25
C ARG A 76 -0.86 -7.39 10.50
N PRO A 77 0.11 -8.33 10.50
CA PRO A 77 0.50 -9.03 11.74
C PRO A 77 1.11 -8.10 12.78
N GLY A 78 1.88 -7.07 12.40
CA GLY A 78 2.39 -6.06 13.31
C GLY A 78 1.28 -5.27 14.00
N MET A 79 0.27 -4.81 13.25
CA MET A 79 -0.91 -4.13 13.82
C MET A 79 -1.75 -5.05 14.69
N ARG A 80 -1.86 -6.34 14.34
CA ARG A 80 -2.52 -7.33 15.19
C ARG A 80 -1.82 -7.47 16.54
N GLN A 81 -0.51 -7.69 16.55
CA GLN A 81 0.27 -7.80 17.78
C GLN A 81 0.17 -6.53 18.63
N LEU A 82 0.22 -5.34 18.02
CA LEU A 82 -0.02 -4.09 18.74
C LEU A 82 -1.43 -4.00 19.34
N SER A 83 -2.44 -4.51 18.62
CA SER A 83 -3.83 -4.52 19.11
C SER A 83 -4.05 -5.48 20.29
N GLU A 84 -3.21 -6.49 20.44
CA GLU A 84 -3.21 -7.42 21.58
C GLU A 84 -2.62 -6.74 22.84
N VAL A 85 -1.67 -5.80 22.65
CA VAL A 85 -1.07 -5.02 23.75
C VAL A 85 -1.91 -3.78 24.10
N ASP A 86 -2.53 -3.15 23.10
CA ASP A 86 -3.29 -1.90 23.23
C ASP A 86 -4.49 -1.90 22.30
N ASN A 87 -5.68 -1.98 22.86
CA ASN A 87 -6.95 -1.98 22.12
C ASN A 87 -7.12 -0.77 21.19
N GLY A 88 -6.41 0.33 21.43
CA GLY A 88 -6.40 1.50 20.56
C GLY A 88 -5.99 1.18 19.11
N PHE A 89 -5.15 0.15 18.89
CA PHE A 89 -4.69 -0.27 17.57
C PHE A 89 -5.63 -1.24 16.83
N ARG A 90 -6.71 -1.68 17.49
CA ARG A 90 -7.70 -2.58 16.86
C ARG A 90 -8.32 -1.98 15.62
N ILE A 91 -8.54 -0.67 15.62
CA ILE A 91 -9.04 0.06 14.42
C ILE A 91 -8.07 -0.05 13.24
N CYS A 92 -6.75 0.05 13.49
CA CYS A 92 -5.73 -0.07 12.45
C CYS A 92 -5.66 -1.50 11.90
N TYR A 93 -5.77 -2.52 12.76
CA TYR A 93 -5.86 -3.91 12.34
C TYR A 93 -7.12 -4.18 11.51
N THR A 94 -8.28 -3.63 11.92
CA THR A 94 -9.51 -3.70 11.12
C THR A 94 -9.34 -3.02 9.77
N GLY A 95 -8.62 -1.89 9.71
CA GLY A 95 -8.27 -1.20 8.47
C GLY A 95 -7.51 -2.11 7.50
N THR A 96 -6.50 -2.85 7.96
CA THR A 96 -5.77 -3.80 7.10
C THR A 96 -6.66 -4.93 6.57
N THR A 97 -7.66 -5.35 7.35
CA THR A 97 -8.62 -6.36 6.92
C THR A 97 -9.56 -5.80 5.86
N LEU A 98 -10.04 -4.56 6.02
CA LEU A 98 -10.84 -3.86 5.00
C LEU A 98 -10.06 -3.68 3.70
N MET A 99 -8.76 -3.32 3.77
CA MET A 99 -7.91 -3.26 2.58
C MET A 99 -7.87 -4.59 1.83
N LEU A 100 -7.75 -5.70 2.56
CA LEU A 100 -7.74 -7.04 1.95
C LEU A 100 -9.08 -7.34 1.28
N VAL A 101 -10.19 -7.11 1.98
CA VAL A 101 -11.54 -7.33 1.43
C VAL A 101 -11.75 -6.47 0.18
N GLY A 102 -11.42 -5.18 0.26
CA GLY A 102 -11.52 -4.27 -0.87
C GLY A 102 -10.67 -4.72 -2.06
N LEU A 103 -9.43 -5.16 -1.81
CA LEU A 103 -8.54 -5.68 -2.85
C LEU A 103 -9.12 -6.95 -3.53
N VAL A 104 -9.66 -7.90 -2.76
CA VAL A 104 -10.31 -9.10 -3.33
C VAL A 104 -11.46 -8.70 -4.24
N ILE A 105 -12.29 -7.73 -3.82
CA ILE A 105 -13.40 -7.22 -4.63
C ILE A 105 -12.87 -6.54 -5.91
N VAL A 106 -11.79 -5.75 -5.83
CA VAL A 106 -11.15 -5.13 -7.01
C VAL A 106 -10.64 -6.21 -7.98
N VAL A 107 -9.98 -7.25 -7.48
CA VAL A 107 -9.51 -8.37 -8.32
C VAL A 107 -10.67 -9.05 -9.03
N LEU A 108 -11.78 -9.31 -8.33
CA LEU A 108 -12.99 -9.86 -8.93
C LEU A 108 -13.55 -8.90 -10.01
N GLY A 109 -13.58 -7.61 -9.75
CA GLY A 109 -13.99 -6.60 -10.74
C GLY A 109 -13.11 -6.61 -11.99
N ILE A 110 -11.80 -6.75 -11.84
CA ILE A 110 -10.85 -6.88 -12.98
C ILE A 110 -11.12 -8.17 -13.77
N ILE A 111 -11.40 -9.29 -13.10
CA ILE A 111 -11.73 -10.56 -13.78
C ILE A 111 -13.03 -10.42 -14.58
N VAL A 112 -14.06 -9.80 -14.00
CA VAL A 112 -15.33 -9.54 -14.71
C VAL A 112 -15.07 -8.62 -15.91
N LEU A 113 -14.30 -7.56 -15.76
CA LEU A 113 -13.92 -6.66 -16.84
C LEU A 113 -13.20 -7.39 -17.97
N ALA A 114 -12.22 -8.23 -17.64
CA ALA A 114 -11.49 -9.04 -18.62
C ALA A 114 -12.41 -10.03 -19.34
N ALA A 115 -13.36 -10.66 -18.64
CA ALA A 115 -14.34 -11.56 -19.22
C ALA A 115 -15.28 -10.83 -20.19
N VAL A 116 -15.74 -9.61 -19.85
CA VAL A 116 -16.56 -8.77 -20.72
C VAL A 116 -15.83 -8.44 -22.02
N PHE A 117 -14.54 -8.04 -21.95
CA PHE A 117 -13.73 -7.76 -23.14
C PHE A 117 -13.45 -9.02 -23.98
N ALA A 118 -13.18 -10.15 -23.33
CA ALA A 118 -12.98 -11.42 -24.04
C ALA A 118 -14.24 -11.88 -24.77
N ALA A 119 -15.41 -11.74 -24.16
CA ALA A 119 -16.70 -12.09 -24.78
C ALA A 119 -17.07 -11.17 -25.95
N ALA A 120 -16.66 -9.90 -25.91
CA ALA A 120 -16.88 -8.94 -26.98
C ALA A 120 -16.03 -9.21 -28.24
N GLY A 121 -15.01 -10.06 -28.17
CA GLY A 121 -14.16 -10.45 -29.30
C GLY A 121 -13.43 -9.27 -29.95
N PHE A 122 -13.23 -8.17 -29.23
CA PHE A 122 -12.62 -6.91 -29.71
C PHE A 122 -13.28 -6.33 -30.99
N SER A 123 -14.52 -6.72 -31.32
CA SER A 123 -15.24 -6.17 -32.47
C SER A 123 -15.94 -4.87 -32.10
N PRO A 124 -15.84 -3.80 -32.93
CA PRO A 124 -16.48 -2.52 -32.66
C PRO A 124 -18.02 -2.59 -32.52
N GLU A 125 -18.65 -3.58 -33.13
CA GLU A 125 -20.11 -3.75 -33.10
C GLU A 125 -20.59 -4.44 -31.80
N ALA A 126 -19.83 -5.40 -31.26
CA ALA A 126 -20.13 -6.03 -29.98
C ALA A 126 -19.94 -5.06 -28.81
N LEU A 127 -19.10 -4.03 -28.97
CA LEU A 127 -18.90 -2.96 -27.97
C LEU A 127 -20.15 -2.11 -27.73
N ARG A 128 -21.15 -2.10 -28.64
CA ARG A 128 -22.34 -1.23 -28.57
C ARG A 128 -23.53 -1.82 -27.83
N GLY A 129 -23.61 -3.11 -27.59
CA GLY A 129 -24.77 -3.76 -27.00
C GLY A 129 -24.51 -4.40 -25.65
N THR A 130 -23.89 -5.58 -25.66
CA THR A 130 -23.67 -6.42 -24.46
C THR A 130 -22.56 -5.89 -23.55
N VAL A 131 -21.63 -5.10 -24.11
CA VAL A 131 -20.48 -4.55 -23.38
C VAL A 131 -20.89 -3.46 -22.39
N VAL A 132 -21.90 -2.62 -22.73
CA VAL A 132 -22.29 -1.49 -21.87
C VAL A 132 -22.76 -1.99 -20.51
N SER A 133 -23.67 -2.95 -20.44
CA SER A 133 -24.17 -3.49 -19.17
C SER A 133 -23.13 -4.26 -18.36
N GLY A 134 -22.26 -5.01 -19.06
CA GLY A 134 -21.15 -5.73 -18.41
C GLY A 134 -20.06 -4.80 -17.88
N LEU A 135 -19.80 -3.70 -18.61
CA LEU A 135 -18.87 -2.65 -18.20
C LEU A 135 -19.37 -1.92 -16.96
N ASP A 136 -20.67 -1.54 -16.92
CA ASP A 136 -21.27 -0.88 -15.76
C ASP A 136 -21.16 -1.75 -14.50
N LEU A 137 -21.43 -3.06 -14.62
CA LEU A 137 -21.26 -4.00 -13.53
C LEU A 137 -19.81 -4.08 -13.06
N ALA A 138 -18.86 -4.23 -13.98
CA ALA A 138 -17.43 -4.30 -13.64
C ALA A 138 -16.95 -3.02 -12.96
N LEU A 139 -17.31 -1.86 -13.49
CA LEU A 139 -16.99 -0.56 -12.90
C LEU A 139 -17.62 -0.38 -11.52
N GLY A 140 -18.88 -0.80 -11.34
CA GLY A 140 -19.55 -0.78 -10.05
C GLY A 140 -18.82 -1.62 -9.00
N VAL A 141 -18.40 -2.84 -9.34
CA VAL A 141 -17.62 -3.73 -8.46
C VAL A 141 -16.25 -3.11 -8.14
N LEU A 142 -15.55 -2.57 -9.14
CA LEU A 142 -14.26 -1.91 -8.94
C LEU A 142 -14.38 -0.69 -8.03
N LEU A 143 -15.41 0.12 -8.20
CA LEU A 143 -15.65 1.31 -7.38
C LEU A 143 -15.95 0.92 -5.92
N ILE A 144 -16.81 -0.05 -5.68
CA ILE A 144 -17.11 -0.53 -4.32
C ILE A 144 -15.85 -1.10 -3.66
N GLY A 145 -15.11 -1.97 -4.36
CA GLY A 145 -13.87 -2.53 -3.84
C GLY A 145 -12.81 -1.46 -3.57
N GLY A 146 -12.70 -0.47 -4.46
CA GLY A 146 -11.81 0.68 -4.29
C GLY A 146 -12.15 1.52 -3.07
N ILE A 147 -13.42 1.84 -2.85
CA ILE A 147 -13.89 2.59 -1.66
C ILE A 147 -13.56 1.83 -0.38
N ILE A 148 -13.84 0.52 -0.32
CA ILE A 148 -13.56 -0.31 0.86
C ILE A 148 -12.05 -0.35 1.13
N ALA A 149 -11.23 -0.58 0.09
CA ALA A 149 -9.78 -0.57 0.22
C ALA A 149 -9.25 0.80 0.67
N PHE A 150 -9.82 1.89 0.18
CA PHE A 150 -9.44 3.24 0.54
C PHE A 150 -9.77 3.58 1.99
N ILE A 151 -10.95 3.20 2.49
CA ILE A 151 -11.30 3.33 3.91
C ILE A 151 -10.30 2.54 4.75
N GLY A 152 -9.98 1.31 4.35
CA GLY A 152 -8.98 0.48 5.01
C GLY A 152 -7.59 1.14 5.04
N HIS A 153 -7.20 1.80 3.94
CA HIS A 153 -5.94 2.57 3.85
C HIS A 153 -5.90 3.72 4.87
N ILE A 154 -6.96 4.53 4.95
CA ILE A 154 -7.04 5.61 5.93
C ILE A 154 -6.93 5.07 7.36
N MET A 155 -7.68 4.03 7.69
CA MET A 155 -7.65 3.42 9.03
C MET A 155 -6.29 2.84 9.38
N THR A 156 -5.58 2.28 8.42
CA THR A 156 -4.27 1.64 8.66
C THR A 156 -3.15 2.67 8.77
N PHE A 157 -3.02 3.54 7.78
CA PHE A 157 -1.86 4.43 7.67
C PHE A 157 -2.08 5.77 8.35
N VAL A 158 -3.21 6.45 8.09
CA VAL A 158 -3.46 7.76 8.70
C VAL A 158 -3.74 7.61 10.19
N VAL A 159 -4.76 6.84 10.55
CA VAL A 159 -5.11 6.64 11.97
C VAL A 159 -3.98 5.91 12.69
N GLY A 160 -3.31 4.96 12.03
CA GLY A 160 -2.16 4.25 12.57
C GLY A 160 -1.00 5.19 12.95
N ALA A 161 -0.65 6.13 12.08
CA ALA A 161 0.40 7.11 12.35
C ALA A 161 0.06 8.00 13.55
N PHE A 162 -1.18 8.54 13.64
CA PHE A 162 -1.61 9.34 14.78
C PHE A 162 -1.68 8.55 16.08
N LYS A 163 -2.11 7.28 16.04
CA LYS A 163 -2.10 6.38 17.21
C LYS A 163 -0.69 6.10 17.70
N LEU A 164 0.25 5.85 16.81
CA LEU A 164 1.66 5.67 17.16
C LEU A 164 2.26 6.95 17.74
N HIS A 165 1.91 8.14 17.18
CA HIS A 165 2.29 9.41 17.77
C HIS A 165 1.76 9.57 19.19
N GLY A 166 0.46 9.32 19.41
CA GLY A 166 -0.17 9.43 20.74
C GLY A 166 0.48 8.52 21.78
N LYS A 167 0.88 7.30 21.38
CA LYS A 167 1.49 6.33 22.30
C LYS A 167 2.97 6.59 22.56
N TYR A 168 3.76 6.88 21.52
CA TYR A 168 5.23 6.95 21.62
C TYR A 168 5.79 8.37 21.66
N GLN A 169 4.94 9.39 21.51
CA GLN A 169 5.28 10.82 21.57
C GLN A 169 6.43 11.19 20.59
N ASN A 170 6.49 10.53 19.42
CA ASN A 170 7.47 10.83 18.38
C ASN A 170 6.79 11.64 17.27
N SER A 171 7.29 12.86 17.04
CA SER A 171 6.74 13.82 16.08
C SER A 171 6.80 13.34 14.62
N LEU A 172 7.70 12.42 14.29
CA LEU A 172 7.81 11.85 12.94
C LEU A 172 6.56 11.06 12.55
N TYR A 173 5.90 10.39 13.51
CA TYR A 173 4.61 9.73 13.25
C TYR A 173 3.52 10.75 12.90
N MET A 174 3.47 11.87 13.62
CA MET A 174 2.52 12.94 13.34
C MET A 174 2.76 13.53 11.94
N ALA A 175 4.02 13.81 11.60
CA ALA A 175 4.41 14.32 10.29
C ALA A 175 4.00 13.34 9.17
N ALA A 176 4.26 12.02 9.36
CA ALA A 176 3.82 11.00 8.41
C ALA A 176 2.29 10.98 8.26
N GLY A 177 1.55 11.05 9.35
CA GLY A 177 0.09 11.11 9.33
C GLY A 177 -0.46 12.30 8.55
N ILE A 178 0.13 13.49 8.74
CA ILE A 178 -0.22 14.70 7.99
C ILE A 178 0.07 14.50 6.49
N LEU A 179 1.24 13.95 6.13
CA LEU A 179 1.57 13.69 4.72
C LEU A 179 0.58 12.72 4.06
N PHE A 180 0.15 11.67 4.76
CA PHE A 180 -0.88 10.77 4.26
C PHE A 180 -2.21 11.48 4.01
N VAL A 181 -2.64 12.38 4.92
CA VAL A 181 -3.85 13.18 4.73
C VAL A 181 -3.72 14.11 3.53
N VAL A 182 -2.60 14.82 3.40
CA VAL A 182 -2.37 15.74 2.28
C VAL A 182 -2.33 14.99 0.95
N ASP A 183 -1.72 13.80 0.91
CA ASP A 183 -1.65 12.97 -0.30
C ASP A 183 -3.05 12.50 -0.75
N ILE A 184 -3.95 12.22 0.20
CA ILE A 184 -5.36 11.93 -0.08
C ILE A 184 -6.07 13.13 -0.71
N VAL A 185 -5.79 14.34 -0.24
CA VAL A 185 -6.35 15.56 -0.85
C VAL A 185 -5.79 15.78 -2.25
N LEU A 186 -4.50 15.53 -2.45
CA LEU A 186 -3.86 15.64 -3.77
C LEU A 186 -4.37 14.60 -4.77
N LEU A 187 -4.90 13.47 -4.32
CA LEU A 187 -5.58 12.51 -5.18
C LEU A 187 -6.73 13.15 -5.97
N LEU A 188 -7.45 14.12 -5.39
CA LEU A 188 -8.55 14.82 -6.06
C LEU A 188 -8.09 15.66 -7.27
N VAL A 189 -6.82 16.05 -7.30
CA VAL A 189 -6.20 16.78 -8.42
C VAL A 189 -5.33 15.88 -9.30
N GLY A 190 -5.42 14.55 -9.11
CA GLY A 190 -4.71 13.56 -9.93
C GLY A 190 -3.24 13.36 -9.55
N ILE A 191 -2.79 13.91 -8.42
CA ILE A 191 -1.42 13.74 -7.90
C ILE A 191 -1.52 12.87 -6.66
N TYR A 192 -1.04 11.63 -6.75
CA TYR A 192 -1.09 10.68 -5.63
C TYR A 192 0.21 9.89 -5.51
N GLY A 193 0.58 9.54 -4.27
CA GLY A 193 1.66 8.63 -3.93
C GLY A 193 3.00 9.28 -3.64
N ILE A 194 3.24 10.55 -4.01
CA ILE A 194 4.50 11.24 -3.75
C ILE A 194 4.69 11.48 -2.24
N LEU A 195 3.70 12.10 -1.60
CA LEU A 195 3.76 12.39 -0.17
C LEU A 195 3.60 11.13 0.66
N THR A 196 2.80 10.17 0.22
CA THR A 196 2.72 8.84 0.84
C THR A 196 4.08 8.16 0.88
N SER A 197 4.90 8.25 -0.17
CA SER A 197 6.26 7.70 -0.20
C SER A 197 7.16 8.31 0.87
N VAL A 198 7.10 9.64 1.02
CA VAL A 198 7.81 10.36 2.11
C VAL A 198 7.26 9.93 3.48
N GLY A 199 5.95 9.79 3.61
CA GLY A 199 5.29 9.27 4.81
C GLY A 199 5.81 7.89 5.22
N TYR A 200 6.03 6.98 4.28
CA TYR A 200 6.61 5.65 4.57
C TYR A 200 8.06 5.75 5.07
N ILE A 201 8.88 6.68 4.54
CA ILE A 201 10.23 6.94 5.05
C ILE A 201 10.17 7.41 6.49
N LEU A 202 9.31 8.40 6.79
CA LEU A 202 9.15 8.91 8.15
C LEU A 202 8.69 7.83 9.12
N MET A 203 7.73 6.99 8.71
CA MET A 203 7.27 5.85 9.52
C MET A 203 8.40 4.85 9.80
N TYR A 204 9.20 4.52 8.80
CA TYR A 204 10.36 3.61 8.96
C TYR A 204 11.38 4.15 9.97
N ILE A 205 11.72 5.44 9.87
CA ILE A 205 12.67 6.10 10.78
C ILE A 205 12.08 6.18 12.19
N ALA A 206 10.82 6.61 12.32
CA ALA A 206 10.15 6.76 13.61
C ALA A 206 10.03 5.43 14.37
N LEU A 207 9.71 4.34 13.65
CA LEU A 207 9.67 3.00 14.24
C LEU A 207 11.05 2.55 14.71
N GLY A 208 12.10 2.82 13.93
CA GLY A 208 13.48 2.53 14.33
C GLY A 208 13.91 3.27 15.61
N ASP A 209 13.61 4.57 15.69
CA ASP A 209 13.89 5.39 16.87
C ASP A 209 13.10 4.88 18.10
N THR A 210 11.83 4.58 17.94
CA THR A 210 11.00 4.04 19.01
C THR A 210 11.51 2.69 19.53
N ILE A 211 11.92 1.78 18.64
CA ILE A 211 12.50 0.49 19.01
C ILE A 211 13.78 0.71 19.82
N ASN A 212 14.65 1.59 19.38
CA ASN A 212 15.91 1.89 20.08
C ASN A 212 15.65 2.45 21.48
N ARG A 213 14.74 3.41 21.65
CA ARG A 213 14.36 3.97 22.96
C ARG A 213 13.80 2.88 23.89
N LEU A 214 12.92 2.02 23.40
CA LEU A 214 12.36 0.95 24.18
C LEU A 214 13.42 -0.10 24.57
N THR A 215 14.38 -0.39 23.73
CA THR A 215 15.47 -1.36 24.00
C THR A 215 16.46 -0.81 25.01
N THR A 216 16.88 0.46 24.88
CA THR A 216 17.83 1.11 25.78
C THR A 216 17.28 1.26 27.20
N ALA A 217 15.99 1.60 27.33
CA ALA A 217 15.33 1.68 28.63
C ALA A 217 15.21 0.33 29.37
N THR A 218 15.55 -0.78 28.72
CA THR A 218 15.63 -2.13 29.35
C THR A 218 17.03 -2.44 29.84
N ALA A 219 18.04 -1.79 29.28
CA ALA A 219 19.46 -2.07 29.60
C ALA A 219 19.99 -1.30 30.82
N THR A 220 19.26 -0.27 31.30
CA THR A 220 19.65 0.45 32.49
C THR A 220 19.07 -0.24 33.72
N PRO A 221 19.86 -1.02 34.50
CA PRO A 221 19.40 -1.54 35.79
C PRO A 221 19.08 -0.36 36.69
N ALA A 222 17.95 -0.44 37.41
CA ALA A 222 17.64 0.50 38.47
C ALA A 222 18.86 0.55 39.42
N GLN A 223 19.58 1.68 39.41
CA GLN A 223 20.54 1.96 40.46
C GLN A 223 19.71 2.15 41.74
N VAL A 224 19.71 1.13 42.57
CA VAL A 224 19.17 1.18 43.95
C VAL A 224 20.23 1.84 44.82
#